data_cb06303737fe1de2c18a16b5e2a1af4c
#
_entry.id   cb06303737fe1de2c18a16b5e2a1af4c
#
_cell.length_a   1.000
_cell.length_b   1.000
_cell.length_c   1.000
_cell.angle_alpha   90.00
_cell.angle_beta   90.00
_cell.angle_gamma   90.00
#
_symmetry.space_group_name_H-M   'P 1'
#
loop_
_entity.id
_entity.type
_entity.pdbx_description
1 polymer ?
#
loop_
_entity_poly.entity_id
_entity_poly.type
_entity_poly.pdbx_seq_one_letter_code
_entity_poly.pdbx_strand_id
1 'polypeptide(L)'
;MQSTETKLAKMFEEMNAENHPEDDGRLVCETRCTMARIRSFSDFMYLMKVRPLQTACYYGAAVFFLLALAAAWCSEWLLLAIFAVIFIVLATAPHNMRIQYFNKRADKLEDSFGKLISADFTNEDKLVLTISSLPDAEREEDEESSAAHSAALHDETAEVLEIPYKNISLAYECSHSFYLFPEPMNGRKLDAIICDKTLFICGTPMKVRDRLMRACGKRFRIKIKKA
;
A
#
# COMPACT_ATOMS: atom_id res chain seq x y z
N MET A 1 6.76 12.18 36.31
CA MET A 1 6.48 11.31 35.18
C MET A 1 6.85 11.91 33.80
N GLN A 2 6.98 13.23 33.65
CA GLN A 2 7.40 13.87 32.37
C GLN A 2 8.87 13.64 31.97
N SER A 3 9.73 13.21 32.89
CA SER A 3 11.18 13.06 32.63
C SER A 3 11.56 11.81 31.82
N THR A 4 10.75 10.76 31.84
CA THR A 4 11.04 9.49 31.15
C THR A 4 10.66 9.53 29.66
N GLU A 5 9.54 10.17 29.32
CA GLU A 5 9.11 10.33 27.91
C GLU A 5 10.07 11.22 27.12
N THR A 6 10.57 12.28 27.77
CA THR A 6 11.55 13.19 27.13
C THR A 6 12.91 12.53 26.91
N LYS A 7 13.31 11.60 27.80
CA LYS A 7 14.54 10.81 27.62
C LYS A 7 14.41 9.76 26.53
N LEU A 8 13.23 9.09 26.44
CA LEU A 8 12.97 8.13 25.35
C LEU A 8 12.93 8.82 23.98
N ALA A 9 12.26 9.98 23.89
CA ALA A 9 12.23 10.77 22.66
C ALA A 9 13.63 11.21 22.22
N LYS A 10 14.48 11.67 23.15
CA LYS A 10 15.88 12.01 22.84
C LYS A 10 16.72 10.79 22.44
N MET A 11 16.57 9.65 23.08
CA MET A 11 17.26 8.42 22.68
C MET A 11 16.84 7.96 21.29
N PHE A 12 15.55 8.11 20.92
CA PHE A 12 15.09 7.80 19.56
C PHE A 12 15.61 8.82 18.53
N GLU A 13 15.72 10.09 18.90
CA GLU A 13 16.35 11.11 18.04
C GLU A 13 17.85 10.85 17.86
N GLU A 14 18.58 10.52 18.92
CA GLU A 14 20.00 10.20 18.87
C GLU A 14 20.28 8.90 18.10
N MET A 15 19.49 7.83 18.27
CA MET A 15 19.60 6.59 17.48
C MET A 15 19.29 6.82 16.00
N ASN A 16 18.35 7.70 15.66
CA ASN A 16 18.08 8.06 14.27
C ASN A 16 19.17 8.97 13.67
N ALA A 17 19.84 9.78 14.48
CA ALA A 17 20.92 10.66 14.02
C ALA A 17 22.23 9.88 13.75
N GLU A 18 22.53 8.83 14.53
CA GLU A 18 23.73 8.01 14.33
C GLU A 18 23.67 7.08 13.10
N ASN A 19 22.47 6.75 12.61
CA ASN A 19 22.29 5.84 11.47
C ASN A 19 22.12 6.54 10.11
N HIS A 20 22.22 7.86 10.03
CA HIS A 20 22.14 8.56 8.75
C HIS A 20 23.51 9.10 8.34
N PRO A 21 24.11 8.54 7.25
CA PRO A 21 25.25 9.19 6.61
C PRO A 21 24.85 10.61 6.19
N GLU A 22 25.82 11.52 6.17
CA GLU A 22 25.71 12.95 5.90
C GLU A 22 24.54 13.29 4.97
N ASP A 23 23.66 14.18 5.45
CA ASP A 23 22.48 14.64 4.74
C ASP A 23 22.89 15.47 3.51
N ASP A 24 23.31 14.79 2.45
CA ASP A 24 23.70 15.38 1.16
C ASP A 24 22.48 15.86 0.34
N GLY A 25 21.32 15.95 0.97
CA GLY A 25 20.06 16.36 0.35
C GLY A 25 19.38 15.26 -0.47
N ARG A 26 19.95 14.08 -0.56
CA ARG A 26 19.32 12.94 -1.25
C ARG A 26 18.18 12.34 -0.44
N LEU A 27 17.17 11.86 -1.16
CA LEU A 27 16.00 11.20 -0.58
C LEU A 27 15.73 9.90 -1.32
N VAL A 28 16.40 8.83 -0.91
CA VAL A 28 16.34 7.52 -1.59
C VAL A 28 15.80 6.44 -0.67
N CYS A 29 14.80 5.70 -1.16
CA CYS A 29 14.21 4.56 -0.49
C CYS A 29 14.36 3.32 -1.37
N GLU A 30 14.98 2.27 -0.86
CA GLU A 30 15.06 0.97 -1.53
C GLU A 30 14.11 -0.02 -0.87
N THR A 31 13.16 -0.52 -1.66
CA THR A 31 12.18 -1.47 -1.16
C THR A 31 12.27 -2.79 -1.93
N ARG A 32 12.57 -3.86 -1.23
CA ARG A 32 12.45 -5.21 -1.77
C ARG A 32 10.98 -5.63 -1.76
N CYS A 33 10.49 -6.15 -2.86
CA CYS A 33 9.12 -6.66 -2.97
C CYS A 33 9.00 -8.05 -2.35
N THR A 34 8.99 -8.13 -1.01
CA THR A 34 8.77 -9.38 -0.28
C THR A 34 7.29 -9.73 -0.20
N MET A 35 6.96 -11.02 0.02
CA MET A 35 5.57 -11.48 0.18
C MET A 35 4.83 -10.75 1.31
N ALA A 36 5.52 -10.43 2.40
CA ALA A 36 4.93 -9.69 3.52
C ALA A 36 4.47 -8.27 3.11
N ARG A 37 5.31 -7.54 2.34
CA ARG A 37 4.99 -6.20 1.84
C ARG A 37 3.89 -6.22 0.81
N ILE A 38 3.93 -7.19 -0.09
CA ILE A 38 2.89 -7.42 -1.10
C ILE A 38 1.55 -7.71 -0.41
N ARG A 39 1.55 -8.56 0.62
CA ARG A 39 0.34 -8.87 1.41
C ARG A 39 -0.19 -7.62 2.12
N SER A 40 0.68 -6.85 2.79
CA SER A 40 0.32 -5.60 3.45
C SER A 40 -0.30 -4.58 2.48
N PHE A 41 0.27 -4.46 1.29
CA PHE A 41 -0.29 -3.61 0.22
C PHE A 41 -1.65 -4.14 -0.27
N SER A 42 -1.79 -5.46 -0.41
CA SER A 42 -3.07 -6.08 -0.81
C SER A 42 -4.16 -5.85 0.22
N ASP A 43 -3.84 -5.97 1.50
CA ASP A 43 -4.76 -5.66 2.61
C ASP A 43 -5.16 -4.18 2.62
N PHE A 44 -4.21 -3.27 2.40
CA PHE A 44 -4.50 -1.85 2.27
C PHE A 44 -5.48 -1.59 1.12
N MET A 45 -5.23 -2.16 -0.05
CA MET A 45 -6.10 -1.98 -1.23
C MET A 45 -7.48 -2.60 -1.03
N TYR A 46 -7.55 -3.76 -0.36
CA TYR A 46 -8.82 -4.39 0.03
C TYR A 46 -9.64 -3.45 0.94
N LEU A 47 -9.02 -2.90 1.97
CA LEU A 47 -9.67 -1.96 2.89
C LEU A 47 -10.18 -0.70 2.18
N MET A 48 -9.46 -0.23 1.16
CA MET A 48 -9.81 0.99 0.44
C MET A 48 -10.90 0.78 -0.61
N LYS A 49 -10.86 -0.34 -1.34
CA LYS A 49 -11.75 -0.56 -2.50
C LYS A 49 -12.92 -1.50 -2.21
N VAL A 50 -12.68 -2.57 -1.48
CA VAL A 50 -13.66 -3.64 -1.31
C VAL A 50 -14.51 -3.47 -0.04
N ARG A 51 -13.89 -3.05 1.05
CA ARG A 51 -14.59 -2.89 2.34
C ARG A 51 -15.80 -1.95 2.29
N PRO A 52 -15.75 -0.76 1.67
CA PRO A 52 -16.93 0.10 1.60
C PRO A 52 -18.09 -0.56 0.84
N LEU A 53 -17.77 -1.31 -0.23
CA LEU A 53 -18.79 -2.04 -0.99
C LEU A 53 -19.39 -3.20 -0.17
N GLN A 54 -18.56 -3.93 0.57
CA GLN A 54 -19.04 -4.97 1.49
C GLN A 54 -19.96 -4.39 2.57
N THR A 55 -19.58 -3.25 3.13
CA THR A 55 -20.42 -2.57 4.12
C THR A 55 -21.78 -2.19 3.53
N ALA A 56 -21.82 -1.69 2.30
CA ALA A 56 -23.06 -1.40 1.58
C ALA A 56 -23.90 -2.67 1.34
N CYS A 57 -23.28 -3.79 1.00
CA CYS A 57 -23.96 -5.08 0.84
C CYS A 57 -24.60 -5.55 2.18
N TYR A 58 -23.90 -5.40 3.30
CA TYR A 58 -24.46 -5.77 4.61
C TYR A 58 -25.65 -4.89 5.01
N TYR A 59 -25.58 -3.57 4.78
CA TYR A 59 -26.73 -2.70 5.00
C TYR A 59 -27.89 -3.05 4.08
N GLY A 60 -27.62 -3.32 2.80
CA GLY A 60 -28.65 -3.79 1.85
C GLY A 60 -29.28 -5.10 2.32
N ALA A 61 -28.48 -6.08 2.74
CA ALA A 61 -28.99 -7.34 3.27
C ALA A 61 -29.90 -7.12 4.49
N ALA A 62 -29.52 -6.25 5.44
CA ALA A 62 -30.35 -5.95 6.60
C ALA A 62 -31.72 -5.34 6.20
N VAL A 63 -31.74 -4.43 5.23
CA VAL A 63 -32.99 -3.84 4.71
C VAL A 63 -33.88 -4.91 4.06
N PHE A 64 -33.31 -5.74 3.20
CA PHE A 64 -34.10 -6.80 2.54
C PHE A 64 -34.59 -7.89 3.52
N PHE A 65 -33.82 -8.14 4.59
CA PHE A 65 -34.29 -9.01 5.67
C PHE A 65 -35.54 -8.44 6.37
N LEU A 66 -35.53 -7.14 6.69
CA LEU A 66 -36.68 -6.47 7.30
C LEU A 66 -37.88 -6.46 6.36
N LEU A 67 -37.70 -6.24 5.06
CA LEU A 67 -38.76 -6.32 4.04
C LEU A 67 -39.33 -7.73 3.92
N ALA A 68 -38.48 -8.76 4.00
CA ALA A 68 -38.95 -10.14 4.01
C ALA A 68 -39.82 -10.47 5.23
N LEU A 69 -39.44 -9.94 6.43
CA LEU A 69 -40.27 -10.09 7.63
C LEU A 69 -41.62 -9.37 7.49
N ALA A 70 -41.62 -8.17 6.91
CA ALA A 70 -42.87 -7.43 6.65
C ALA A 70 -43.77 -8.17 5.65
N ALA A 71 -43.22 -8.72 4.57
CA ALA A 71 -43.96 -9.52 3.59
C ALA A 71 -44.54 -10.79 4.22
N ALA A 72 -43.78 -11.45 5.11
CA ALA A 72 -44.28 -12.59 5.87
C ALA A 72 -45.47 -12.21 6.77
N TRP A 73 -45.40 -11.05 7.44
CA TRP A 73 -46.47 -10.55 8.27
C TRP A 73 -47.76 -10.25 7.47
N CYS A 74 -47.58 -9.73 6.24
CA CYS A 74 -48.71 -9.45 5.34
C CYS A 74 -49.21 -10.70 4.59
N SER A 75 -48.61 -11.88 4.82
CA SER A 75 -48.92 -13.13 4.11
C SER A 75 -48.67 -13.09 2.59
N GLU A 76 -47.79 -12.20 2.14
CA GLU A 76 -47.41 -12.00 0.73
C GLU A 76 -46.26 -12.91 0.35
N TRP A 77 -46.56 -14.20 0.09
CA TRP A 77 -45.53 -15.25 -0.13
C TRP A 77 -44.63 -15.01 -1.32
N LEU A 78 -45.09 -14.37 -2.40
CA LEU A 78 -44.27 -14.05 -3.57
C LEU A 78 -43.22 -12.98 -3.22
N LEU A 79 -43.60 -11.93 -2.53
CA LEU A 79 -42.68 -10.86 -2.07
C LEU A 79 -41.67 -11.39 -1.06
N LEU A 80 -42.12 -12.25 -0.14
CA LEU A 80 -41.23 -12.94 0.79
C LEU A 80 -40.14 -13.73 0.05
N ALA A 81 -40.50 -14.52 -0.95
CA ALA A 81 -39.54 -15.31 -1.72
C ALA A 81 -38.51 -14.42 -2.45
N ILE A 82 -38.97 -13.33 -3.09
CA ILE A 82 -38.10 -12.39 -3.78
C ILE A 82 -37.12 -11.71 -2.81
N PHE A 83 -37.60 -11.19 -1.69
CA PHE A 83 -36.77 -10.51 -0.71
C PHE A 83 -35.79 -11.46 -0.03
N ALA A 84 -36.18 -12.71 0.24
CA ALA A 84 -35.32 -13.74 0.79
C ALA A 84 -34.16 -14.09 -0.17
N VAL A 85 -34.43 -14.22 -1.47
CA VAL A 85 -33.37 -14.46 -2.48
C VAL A 85 -32.40 -13.29 -2.55
N ILE A 86 -32.90 -12.04 -2.59
CA ILE A 86 -32.04 -10.85 -2.62
C ILE A 86 -31.19 -10.76 -1.35
N PHE A 87 -31.78 -11.04 -0.17
CA PHE A 87 -31.05 -11.09 1.09
C PHE A 87 -29.90 -12.10 1.05
N ILE A 88 -30.15 -13.35 0.59
CA ILE A 88 -29.12 -14.38 0.50
C ILE A 88 -27.99 -13.93 -0.43
N VAL A 89 -28.31 -13.38 -1.60
CA VAL A 89 -27.30 -12.88 -2.55
C VAL A 89 -26.47 -11.76 -1.92
N LEU A 90 -27.09 -10.79 -1.29
CA LEU A 90 -26.38 -9.67 -0.64
C LEU A 90 -25.57 -10.13 0.58
N ALA A 91 -26.03 -11.10 1.34
CA ALA A 91 -25.33 -11.63 2.51
C ALA A 91 -24.09 -12.45 2.12
N THR A 92 -24.13 -13.18 0.99
CA THR A 92 -23.02 -13.99 0.49
C THR A 92 -22.04 -13.23 -0.39
N ALA A 93 -22.47 -12.15 -1.05
CA ALA A 93 -21.65 -11.34 -1.93
C ALA A 93 -20.33 -10.82 -1.29
N PRO A 94 -20.30 -10.34 -0.03
CA PRO A 94 -19.08 -9.89 0.61
C PRO A 94 -18.00 -10.96 0.72
N HIS A 95 -18.38 -12.19 1.02
CA HIS A 95 -17.47 -13.34 1.09
C HIS A 95 -16.85 -13.65 -0.28
N ASN A 96 -17.68 -13.73 -1.30
CA ASN A 96 -17.25 -14.00 -2.68
C ASN A 96 -16.35 -12.87 -3.22
N MET A 97 -16.68 -11.61 -2.95
CA MET A 97 -15.84 -10.45 -3.32
C MET A 97 -14.45 -10.53 -2.71
N ARG A 98 -14.35 -10.98 -1.44
CA ARG A 98 -13.06 -11.15 -0.76
C ARG A 98 -12.21 -12.19 -1.46
N ILE A 99 -12.76 -13.39 -1.69
CA ILE A 99 -12.05 -14.50 -2.34
C ILE A 99 -11.60 -14.10 -3.75
N GLN A 100 -12.50 -13.55 -4.57
CA GLN A 100 -12.18 -13.14 -5.93
C GLN A 100 -11.12 -12.02 -5.97
N TYR A 101 -11.14 -11.11 -5.00
CA TYR A 101 -10.16 -10.04 -4.93
C TYR A 101 -8.76 -10.60 -4.69
N PHE A 102 -8.59 -11.50 -3.73
CA PHE A 102 -7.30 -12.09 -3.43
C PHE A 102 -6.81 -13.02 -4.55
N ASN A 103 -7.67 -13.86 -5.12
CA ASN A 103 -7.30 -14.75 -6.22
C ASN A 103 -6.82 -13.97 -7.46
N LYS A 104 -7.58 -12.97 -7.91
CA LYS A 104 -7.18 -12.14 -9.06
C LYS A 104 -5.90 -11.34 -8.82
N ARG A 105 -5.51 -11.16 -7.58
CA ARG A 105 -4.33 -10.38 -7.24
C ARG A 105 -3.11 -11.25 -7.02
N ALA A 106 -3.27 -12.50 -6.59
CA ALA A 106 -2.18 -13.45 -6.46
C ALA A 106 -1.37 -13.55 -7.77
N ASP A 107 -2.06 -13.79 -8.89
CA ASP A 107 -1.42 -13.90 -10.22
C ASP A 107 -0.57 -12.66 -10.59
N LYS A 108 -1.05 -11.45 -10.24
CA LYS A 108 -0.32 -10.21 -10.55
C LYS A 108 0.84 -9.92 -9.60
N LEU A 109 0.82 -10.53 -8.44
CA LEU A 109 1.80 -10.29 -7.39
C LEU A 109 3.04 -11.18 -7.58
N GLU A 110 2.88 -12.33 -8.23
CA GLU A 110 4.01 -13.19 -8.62
C GLU A 110 4.99 -12.44 -9.54
N ASP A 111 4.48 -11.62 -10.47
CA ASP A 111 5.32 -10.81 -11.38
C ASP A 111 6.14 -9.72 -10.66
N SER A 112 5.72 -9.31 -9.48
CA SER A 112 6.39 -8.26 -8.70
C SER A 112 7.28 -8.80 -7.60
N PHE A 113 7.18 -10.09 -7.30
CA PHE A 113 7.96 -10.75 -6.26
C PHE A 113 9.46 -10.81 -6.64
N GLY A 114 10.33 -10.53 -5.67
CA GLY A 114 11.77 -10.56 -5.86
C GLY A 114 12.33 -9.38 -6.65
N LYS A 115 11.57 -8.31 -6.88
CA LYS A 115 12.08 -7.07 -7.47
C LYS A 115 12.55 -6.10 -6.39
N LEU A 116 13.69 -5.46 -6.66
CA LEU A 116 14.16 -4.34 -5.88
C LEU A 116 13.70 -3.04 -6.56
N ILE A 117 13.00 -2.21 -5.81
CA ILE A 117 12.54 -0.91 -6.27
C ILE A 117 13.30 0.16 -5.49
N SER A 118 14.16 0.89 -6.17
CA SER A 118 14.80 2.08 -5.64
C SER A 118 14.02 3.31 -6.08
N ALA A 119 13.51 4.09 -5.13
CA ALA A 119 12.72 5.29 -5.36
C ALA A 119 13.51 6.51 -4.88
N ASP A 120 13.94 7.35 -5.82
CA ASP A 120 14.66 8.59 -5.54
C ASP A 120 13.70 9.79 -5.63
N PHE A 121 13.50 10.43 -4.48
CA PHE A 121 12.67 11.62 -4.29
C PHE A 121 13.49 12.92 -4.26
N THR A 122 14.76 12.89 -4.58
CA THR A 122 15.66 14.05 -4.50
C THR A 122 15.21 15.19 -5.41
N ASN A 123 14.71 14.87 -6.59
CA ASN A 123 14.23 15.87 -7.53
C ASN A 123 12.87 16.46 -7.10
N GLU A 124 12.66 17.77 -7.32
CA GLU A 124 11.42 18.46 -6.92
C GLU A 124 10.25 18.20 -7.86
N ASP A 125 10.51 17.89 -9.12
CA ASP A 125 9.49 17.76 -10.15
C ASP A 125 9.14 16.32 -10.50
N LYS A 126 10.06 15.39 -10.26
CA LYS A 126 9.94 14.00 -10.68
C LYS A 126 10.49 13.02 -9.65
N LEU A 127 9.86 11.86 -9.60
CA LEU A 127 10.34 10.67 -8.92
C LEU A 127 11.13 9.82 -9.93
N VAL A 128 12.33 9.41 -9.58
CA VAL A 128 13.12 8.47 -10.37
C VAL A 128 13.02 7.09 -9.74
N LEU A 129 12.54 6.12 -10.51
CA LEU A 129 12.43 4.72 -10.08
C LEU A 129 13.48 3.90 -10.82
N THR A 130 14.22 3.12 -10.09
CA THR A 130 15.08 2.07 -10.63
C THR A 130 14.51 0.72 -10.20
N ILE A 131 14.15 -0.12 -11.16
CA ILE A 131 13.59 -1.45 -10.91
C ILE A 131 14.63 -2.46 -11.40
N SER A 132 15.13 -3.29 -10.48
CA SER A 132 16.04 -4.38 -10.76
C SER A 132 15.47 -5.71 -10.29
N SER A 133 15.79 -6.80 -10.97
CA SER A 133 15.48 -8.15 -10.52
C SER A 133 16.58 -8.62 -9.58
N LEU A 134 16.20 -9.16 -8.43
CA LEU A 134 17.18 -9.82 -7.55
C LEU A 134 17.62 -11.16 -8.14
N PRO A 135 18.93 -11.50 -8.06
CA PRO A 135 19.38 -12.81 -8.46
C PRO A 135 18.70 -13.91 -7.63
N ASP A 136 18.47 -15.08 -8.25
CA ASP A 136 17.68 -16.17 -7.67
C ASP A 136 18.25 -16.70 -6.33
N ALA A 137 19.55 -16.57 -6.10
CA ALA A 137 20.21 -16.97 -4.85
C ALA A 137 19.76 -16.16 -3.62
N GLU A 138 19.30 -14.92 -3.79
CA GLU A 138 18.83 -14.07 -2.69
C GLU A 138 17.30 -14.17 -2.44
N ARG A 139 16.59 -14.95 -3.25
CA ARG A 139 15.14 -15.16 -3.10
C ARG A 139 14.77 -16.04 -1.91
N GLU A 140 15.66 -16.96 -1.51
CA GLU A 140 15.40 -17.97 -0.49
C GLU A 140 15.76 -17.52 0.94
N GLU A 141 16.59 -16.49 1.13
CA GLU A 141 17.09 -16.07 2.45
C GLU A 141 16.26 -15.00 3.17
N ASP A 142 15.12 -14.57 2.62
CA ASP A 142 14.40 -13.35 3.03
C ASP A 142 13.53 -13.45 4.29
N GLU A 143 13.61 -14.49 5.12
CA GLU A 143 12.79 -14.54 6.35
C GLU A 143 13.46 -13.95 7.61
N GLU A 144 14.79 -13.78 7.70
CA GLU A 144 15.43 -13.40 8.98
C GLU A 144 16.56 -12.36 8.97
N SER A 145 17.03 -11.82 7.84
CA SER A 145 18.17 -10.90 7.88
C SER A 145 17.94 -9.59 7.14
N SER A 146 17.44 -8.62 7.87
CA SER A 146 17.21 -7.26 7.36
C SER A 146 18.22 -6.28 7.92
N ALA A 147 19.44 -6.26 7.52
CA ALA A 147 20.26 -5.05 7.72
C ALA A 147 21.74 -5.15 7.37
N ALA A 148 22.17 -5.60 6.26
CA ALA A 148 23.52 -5.23 5.80
C ALA A 148 23.80 -5.91 4.45
N HIS A 149 23.55 -5.25 3.36
CA HIS A 149 24.41 -5.30 2.17
C HIS A 149 23.82 -4.41 1.08
N SER A 150 23.95 -3.11 1.29
CA SER A 150 23.74 -2.15 0.20
C SER A 150 25.12 -1.82 -0.38
N ALA A 151 25.62 -2.69 -1.26
CA ALA A 151 26.81 -2.40 -2.03
C ALA A 151 26.54 -2.80 -3.49
N ALA A 152 26.23 -1.79 -4.30
CA ALA A 152 26.55 -1.67 -5.71
C ALA A 152 26.60 -2.98 -6.52
N LEU A 153 25.46 -3.59 -6.79
CA LEU A 153 25.27 -4.44 -7.95
C LEU A 153 24.52 -3.62 -9.00
N HIS A 154 25.27 -2.92 -9.85
CA HIS A 154 24.75 -2.42 -11.11
C HIS A 154 24.47 -3.64 -11.99
N ASP A 155 23.26 -4.15 -11.90
CA ASP A 155 22.76 -5.16 -12.83
C ASP A 155 22.47 -4.48 -14.17
N GLU A 156 23.00 -5.01 -15.26
CA GLU A 156 22.84 -4.49 -16.64
C GLU A 156 21.39 -4.44 -17.11
N THR A 157 20.45 -4.93 -16.31
CA THR A 157 19.00 -5.02 -16.63
C THR A 157 18.12 -4.06 -15.85
N ALA A 158 18.69 -3.10 -15.13
CA ALA A 158 17.90 -2.15 -14.33
C ALA A 158 17.06 -1.23 -15.24
N GLU A 159 15.74 -1.28 -15.09
CA GLU A 159 14.83 -0.35 -15.78
C GLU A 159 14.71 0.95 -14.97
N VAL A 160 15.10 2.07 -15.58
CA VAL A 160 14.97 3.40 -14.96
C VAL A 160 13.75 4.12 -15.53
N LEU A 161 12.85 4.56 -14.67
CA LEU A 161 11.61 5.24 -14.99
C LEU A 161 11.56 6.60 -14.31
N GLU A 162 11.37 7.65 -15.07
CA GLU A 162 11.14 9.00 -14.54
C GLU A 162 9.65 9.31 -14.52
N ILE A 163 9.10 9.56 -13.33
CA ILE A 163 7.67 9.82 -13.14
C ILE A 163 7.49 11.24 -12.61
N PRO A 164 7.03 12.19 -13.42
CA PRO A 164 6.66 13.50 -12.93
C PRO A 164 5.61 13.40 -11.82
N TYR A 165 5.74 14.17 -10.73
CA TYR A 165 4.76 14.13 -9.63
C TYR A 165 3.34 14.49 -10.07
N LYS A 166 3.18 15.26 -11.13
CA LYS A 166 1.88 15.55 -11.74
C LYS A 166 1.16 14.30 -12.27
N ASN A 167 1.93 13.28 -12.65
CA ASN A 167 1.43 11.99 -13.15
C ASN A 167 1.20 10.97 -12.01
N ILE A 168 1.38 11.34 -10.76
CA ILE A 168 0.93 10.52 -9.63
C ILE A 168 -0.53 10.85 -9.36
N SER A 169 -1.42 9.93 -9.73
CA SER A 169 -2.87 10.09 -9.55
C SER A 169 -3.26 10.14 -8.08
N LEU A 170 -2.55 9.40 -7.23
CA LEU A 170 -2.84 9.30 -5.82
C LEU A 170 -1.61 8.83 -5.03
N ALA A 171 -1.39 9.40 -3.88
CA ALA A 171 -0.34 9.00 -2.95
C ALA A 171 -0.93 8.80 -1.55
N TYR A 172 -0.58 7.71 -0.89
CA TYR A 172 -0.99 7.43 0.48
C TYR A 172 0.20 7.30 1.40
N GLU A 173 0.10 7.91 2.55
CA GLU A 173 0.96 7.62 3.68
C GLU A 173 0.24 6.69 4.65
N CYS A 174 0.81 5.52 4.90
CA CYS A 174 0.39 4.55 5.91
C CYS A 174 1.39 4.52 7.07
N SER A 175 1.14 3.70 8.09
CA SER A 175 2.00 3.60 9.28
C SER A 175 3.44 3.23 8.90
N HIS A 176 3.63 2.26 8.00
CA HIS A 176 4.94 1.70 7.67
C HIS A 176 5.40 1.99 6.24
N SER A 177 4.52 2.50 5.36
CA SER A 177 4.85 2.65 3.94
C SER A 177 4.16 3.84 3.31
N PHE A 178 4.77 4.33 2.22
CA PHE A 178 4.11 5.18 1.24
C PHE A 178 3.67 4.30 0.06
N TYR A 179 2.44 4.52 -0.43
CA TYR A 179 1.91 3.87 -1.62
C TYR A 179 1.62 4.94 -2.66
N LEU A 180 2.33 4.88 -3.80
CA LEU A 180 2.19 5.84 -4.89
C LEU A 180 1.53 5.14 -6.07
N PHE A 181 0.54 5.79 -6.67
CA PHE A 181 -0.22 5.29 -7.80
C PHE A 181 0.04 6.16 -9.01
N PRO A 182 1.02 5.82 -9.86
CA PRO A 182 1.28 6.56 -11.08
C PRO A 182 0.14 6.36 -12.09
N GLU A 183 -0.06 7.36 -12.94
CA GLU A 183 -0.90 7.23 -14.12
C GLU A 183 -0.20 6.38 -15.17
N PRO A 184 -0.95 5.72 -16.07
CA PRO A 184 -0.35 5.01 -17.19
C PRO A 184 0.54 5.92 -18.02
N MET A 185 1.78 5.52 -18.23
CA MET A 185 2.75 6.27 -19.04
C MET A 185 3.12 5.45 -20.28
N ASN A 186 3.09 6.09 -21.45
CA ASN A 186 3.45 5.48 -22.74
C ASN A 186 2.71 4.14 -23.00
N GLY A 187 1.43 4.05 -22.63
CA GLY A 187 0.63 2.83 -22.79
C GLY A 187 0.93 1.72 -21.76
N ARG A 188 1.93 1.88 -20.92
CA ARG A 188 2.23 0.96 -19.80
C ARG A 188 1.48 1.39 -18.54
N LYS A 189 0.76 0.46 -17.96
CA LYS A 189 0.16 0.64 -16.64
C LYS A 189 1.20 0.24 -15.60
N LEU A 190 1.75 1.23 -14.92
CA LEU A 190 2.63 0.96 -13.77
C LEU A 190 1.81 0.48 -12.59
N ASP A 191 2.34 -0.52 -11.88
CA ASP A 191 1.79 -0.93 -10.61
C ASP A 191 2.06 0.12 -9.53
N ALA A 192 1.41 -0.03 -8.39
CA ALA A 192 1.66 0.88 -7.29
C ALA A 192 3.09 0.72 -6.77
N ILE A 193 3.75 1.84 -6.54
CA ILE A 193 5.08 1.90 -5.96
C ILE A 193 4.94 1.82 -4.45
N ILE A 194 5.66 0.88 -3.85
CA ILE A 194 5.68 0.67 -2.40
C ILE A 194 7.02 1.18 -1.88
N CYS A 195 7.00 2.19 -1.00
CA CYS A 195 8.18 2.70 -0.31
C CYS A 195 8.04 2.43 1.18
N ASP A 196 8.87 1.56 1.72
CA ASP A 196 8.88 1.23 3.14
C ASP A 196 9.63 2.31 3.93
N LYS A 197 9.02 2.83 4.99
CA LYS A 197 9.59 3.91 5.79
C LYS A 197 10.83 3.51 6.60
N THR A 198 11.05 2.23 6.77
CA THR A 198 12.22 1.68 7.48
C THR A 198 13.43 1.47 6.58
N LEU A 199 13.27 1.63 5.26
CA LEU A 199 14.27 1.30 4.26
C LEU A 199 14.78 2.52 3.48
N PHE A 200 14.88 3.66 4.15
CA PHE A 200 15.51 4.83 3.56
C PHE A 200 17.04 4.70 3.68
N ILE A 201 17.71 4.74 2.54
CA ILE A 201 19.19 4.76 2.47
C ILE A 201 19.69 6.17 2.74
N CYS A 202 19.02 7.17 2.14
CA CYS A 202 19.36 8.58 2.30
C CYS A 202 18.10 9.36 2.64
N GLY A 203 18.24 10.30 3.58
CA GLY A 203 17.15 11.15 4.02
C GLY A 203 16.20 10.49 5.00
N THR A 204 15.06 11.12 5.26
CA THR A 204 14.08 10.67 6.24
C THR A 204 12.69 10.55 5.64
N PRO A 205 11.83 9.62 6.14
CA PRO A 205 10.43 9.53 5.71
C PRO A 205 9.67 10.85 5.83
N MET A 206 10.03 11.69 6.81
CA MET A 206 9.41 12.99 7.04
C MET A 206 9.68 13.96 5.88
N LYS A 207 10.92 14.02 5.38
CA LYS A 207 11.29 14.85 4.22
C LYS A 207 10.55 14.41 2.96
N VAL A 208 10.41 13.08 2.74
CA VAL A 208 9.64 12.52 1.62
C VAL A 208 8.15 12.86 1.76
N ARG A 209 7.59 12.76 2.96
CA ARG A 209 6.21 13.18 3.23
C ARG A 209 5.99 14.64 2.82
N ASP A 210 6.86 15.54 3.28
CA ASP A 210 6.76 16.97 2.98
C ASP A 210 6.91 17.25 1.47
N ARG A 211 7.78 16.51 0.80
CA ARG A 211 7.94 16.55 -0.65
C ARG A 211 6.65 16.10 -1.35
N LEU A 212 6.10 14.96 -0.99
CA LEU A 212 4.86 14.43 -1.57
C LEU A 212 3.65 15.33 -1.26
N MET A 213 3.58 15.92 -0.08
CA MET A 213 2.52 16.87 0.27
C MET A 213 2.57 18.10 -0.64
N ARG A 214 3.77 18.66 -0.87
CA ARG A 214 3.94 19.83 -1.76
C ARG A 214 3.64 19.48 -3.22
N ALA A 215 4.20 18.37 -3.70
CA ALA A 215 4.12 18.00 -5.12
C ALA A 215 2.74 17.42 -5.53
N CYS A 216 2.11 16.62 -4.67
CA CYS A 216 0.83 15.97 -4.97
C CYS A 216 -0.39 16.75 -4.41
N GLY A 217 -0.21 17.62 -3.42
CA GLY A 217 -1.29 18.42 -2.84
C GLY A 217 -2.48 17.58 -2.36
N LYS A 218 -3.69 17.84 -2.88
CA LYS A 218 -4.93 17.13 -2.51
C LYS A 218 -4.92 15.63 -2.88
N ARG A 219 -4.00 15.20 -3.73
CA ARG A 219 -3.83 13.78 -4.12
C ARG A 219 -3.02 12.99 -3.08
N PHE A 220 -2.33 13.67 -2.18
CA PHE A 220 -1.65 13.04 -1.05
C PHE A 220 -2.63 12.88 0.13
N ARG A 221 -2.73 11.67 0.67
CA ARG A 221 -3.65 11.32 1.74
C ARG A 221 -2.96 10.54 2.84
N ILE A 222 -3.17 10.93 4.08
CA ILE A 222 -2.64 10.24 5.24
C ILE A 222 -3.68 9.24 5.74
N LYS A 223 -3.30 7.97 5.84
CA LYS A 223 -4.12 6.84 6.31
C LYS A 223 -3.40 6.09 7.44
N ILE A 224 -3.00 6.83 8.47
CA ILE A 224 -2.42 6.23 9.67
C ILE A 224 -3.57 5.58 10.45
N LYS A 225 -3.52 4.25 10.66
CA LYS A 225 -4.41 3.61 11.64
C LYS A 225 -4.07 4.20 13.01
N LYS A 226 -5.02 4.85 13.65
CA LYS A 226 -4.93 5.06 15.10
C LYS A 226 -4.88 3.67 15.72
N ALA A 227 -3.78 3.38 16.43
CA ALA A 227 -3.62 2.19 17.24
C ALA A 227 -4.72 2.13 18.31
#